data_05485135df03fc507757305076ffadeb
#
_entry.id   05485135df03fc507757305076ffadeb
#
_cell.length_a   1.000
_cell.length_b   1.000
_cell.length_c   1.000
_cell.angle_alpha   90.00
_cell.angle_beta   90.00
_cell.angle_gamma   90.00
#
_symmetry.space_group_name_H-M   'P 1'
#
loop_
_entity.id
_entity.type
_entity.pdbx_description
1 polymer ?
#
loop_
_entity_poly.entity_id
_entity_poly.type
_entity_poly.pdbx_seq_one_letter_code
_entity_poly.pdbx_strand_id
1 'polypeptide(L)'
;LYNVILSVPIVLLFCVLLYKCLLNFGLSPKSAKHAVLPEEDFDCRAAYPNEWKTFGFALGVRVLVMVAALFCIMIGSNEQVSLWDCLAKLRLWDANHYINLIDKGYSAYQENGEHLFLVFYPCYVWLVRIVKLIIPNTELAGALVSALCFSWGCCWVHKLAFESYDKSVADDAVLFLSVFPFSFFFGTVMTEGLFLLTTAAALYYAHKHKWLAFGIWGAFAALTRMIGILVVLPG
;
A
#
# COMPACT_ATOMS: atom_id res chain seq x y z
N LEU A 1 -17.19 -10.94 28.13
CA LEU A 1 -16.03 -10.86 29.05
C LEU A 1 -14.74 -11.29 28.35
N TYR A 2 -14.75 -12.44 27.64
CA TYR A 2 -13.58 -13.00 26.92
C TYR A 2 -12.97 -12.02 25.92
N ASN A 3 -13.81 -11.36 25.10
CA ASN A 3 -13.34 -10.37 24.11
C ASN A 3 -12.72 -9.13 24.74
N VAL A 4 -13.19 -8.72 25.93
CA VAL A 4 -12.61 -7.59 26.68
C VAL A 4 -11.23 -7.95 27.22
N ILE A 5 -11.09 -9.17 27.75
CA ILE A 5 -9.80 -9.65 28.30
C ILE A 5 -8.74 -9.76 27.19
N LEU A 6 -9.12 -10.18 25.97
CA LEU A 6 -8.21 -10.25 24.81
C LEU A 6 -7.87 -8.87 24.26
N SER A 7 -8.77 -7.90 24.31
CA SER A 7 -8.50 -6.55 23.79
C SER A 7 -7.56 -5.72 24.67
N VAL A 8 -7.52 -5.96 25.99
CA VAL A 8 -6.65 -5.21 26.90
C VAL A 8 -5.17 -5.30 26.54
N PRO A 9 -4.55 -6.50 26.33
CA PRO A 9 -3.15 -6.58 25.95
C PRO A 9 -2.87 -5.97 24.56
N ILE A 10 -3.83 -6.04 23.64
CA ILE A 10 -3.69 -5.42 22.30
C ILE A 10 -3.67 -3.90 22.42
N VAL A 11 -4.59 -3.33 23.20
CA VAL A 11 -4.62 -1.88 23.45
C VAL A 11 -3.37 -1.41 24.17
N LEU A 12 -2.89 -2.16 25.18
CA LEU A 12 -1.64 -1.84 25.88
C LEU A 12 -0.43 -1.88 24.93
N LEU A 13 -0.33 -2.91 24.09
CA LEU A 13 0.72 -3.00 23.08
C LEU A 13 0.66 -1.82 22.12
N PHE A 14 -0.53 -1.47 21.63
CA PHE A 14 -0.73 -0.32 20.75
C PHE A 14 -0.30 0.99 21.45
N CYS A 15 -0.68 1.20 22.70
CA CYS A 15 -0.27 2.38 23.47
C CYS A 15 1.25 2.45 23.65
N VAL A 16 1.93 1.32 23.90
CA VAL A 16 3.38 1.26 24.01
C VAL A 16 4.07 1.57 22.66
N LEU A 17 3.54 1.02 21.58
CA LEU A 17 4.07 1.29 20.23
C LEU A 17 3.84 2.74 19.84
N LEU A 18 2.66 3.29 20.10
CA LEU A 18 2.35 4.69 19.87
C LEU A 18 3.28 5.60 20.68
N TYR A 19 3.47 5.29 21.97
CA TYR A 19 4.40 6.05 22.82
C TYR A 19 5.83 6.02 22.30
N LYS A 20 6.34 4.84 21.89
CA LYS A 20 7.68 4.74 21.26
C LYS A 20 7.74 5.54 19.95
N CYS A 21 6.70 5.49 19.14
CA CYS A 21 6.59 6.26 17.92
C CYS A 21 6.67 7.77 18.21
N LEU A 22 5.89 8.27 19.18
CA LEU A 22 5.91 9.67 19.61
C LEU A 22 7.28 10.10 20.16
N LEU A 23 7.98 9.20 20.86
CA LEU A 23 9.34 9.46 21.33
C LEU A 23 10.32 9.63 20.15
N ASN A 24 10.21 8.78 19.13
CA ASN A 24 11.06 8.84 17.93
C ASN A 24 10.79 10.09 17.09
N PHE A 25 9.55 10.57 17.07
CA PHE A 25 9.19 11.83 16.41
C PHE A 25 9.54 13.09 17.21
N GLY A 26 10.27 12.95 18.33
CA GLY A 26 10.70 14.11 19.13
C GLY A 26 9.57 14.83 19.88
N LEU A 27 8.37 14.27 19.91
CA LEU A 27 7.18 14.85 20.58
C LEU A 27 7.19 14.63 22.11
N SER A 28 8.28 14.09 22.67
CA SER A 28 8.44 13.97 24.11
C SER A 28 9.13 15.21 24.68
N PRO A 29 8.69 15.72 25.85
CA PRO A 29 9.31 16.87 26.51
C PRO A 29 10.79 16.67 26.86
N LYS A 30 11.27 15.42 26.89
CA LYS A 30 12.67 15.06 27.17
C LYS A 30 13.54 14.89 25.94
N SER A 31 12.97 14.79 24.74
CA SER A 31 13.69 14.48 23.49
C SER A 31 14.14 15.71 22.71
N ALA A 32 13.71 16.90 23.05
CA ALA A 32 14.09 18.14 22.37
C ALA A 32 15.60 18.44 22.40
N LYS A 33 16.41 17.69 23.17
CA LYS A 33 17.87 17.86 23.26
C LYS A 33 18.70 16.93 22.36
N HIS A 34 18.07 15.96 21.67
CA HIS A 34 18.80 15.00 20.83
C HIS A 34 18.37 14.96 19.36
N ALA A 35 17.53 15.89 18.94
CA ALA A 35 17.07 15.96 17.53
C ALA A 35 17.99 16.78 16.61
N VAL A 36 19.14 17.18 17.09
CA VAL A 36 20.24 17.62 16.20
C VAL A 36 21.04 16.35 15.92
N LEU A 37 20.66 15.63 14.87
CA LEU A 37 21.58 14.69 14.24
C LEU A 37 22.85 15.48 13.90
N PRO A 38 24.07 14.98 14.22
CA PRO A 38 25.28 15.63 13.75
C PRO A 38 25.12 15.80 12.23
N GLU A 39 25.47 16.96 11.71
CA GLU A 39 25.88 17.13 10.33
C GLU A 39 27.18 16.33 10.13
N GLU A 40 27.13 15.02 10.26
CA GLU A 40 28.10 14.17 9.64
C GLU A 40 27.91 14.38 8.14
N ASP A 41 28.94 14.83 7.47
CA ASP A 41 29.06 14.92 6.03
C ASP A 41 28.40 13.68 5.39
N PHE A 42 27.11 13.82 5.10
CA PHE A 42 26.37 12.82 4.38
C PHE A 42 27.05 12.78 3.02
N ASP A 43 27.89 11.78 2.80
CA ASP A 43 28.58 11.61 1.53
C ASP A 43 27.53 11.48 0.43
N CYS A 44 27.14 12.62 -0.12
CA CYS A 44 26.17 12.76 -1.19
C CYS A 44 26.57 11.96 -2.46
N ARG A 45 27.69 11.25 -2.39
CA ARG A 45 28.20 10.34 -3.42
C ARG A 45 27.82 8.88 -3.18
N ALA A 46 27.13 8.52 -2.10
CA ALA A 46 26.49 7.22 -2.02
C ALA A 46 25.54 7.12 -3.23
N ALA A 47 25.91 6.31 -4.21
CA ALA A 47 25.16 6.19 -5.46
C ALA A 47 23.69 5.92 -5.14
N TYR A 48 22.80 6.78 -5.65
CA TYR A 48 21.36 6.66 -5.47
C TYR A 48 20.93 5.20 -5.68
N PRO A 49 20.15 4.62 -4.78
CA PRO A 49 19.81 3.21 -4.87
C PRO A 49 19.14 2.93 -6.22
N ASN A 50 19.49 1.81 -6.83
CA ASN A 50 18.91 1.41 -8.10
C ASN A 50 17.43 1.06 -7.89
N GLU A 51 16.54 1.96 -8.30
CA GLU A 51 15.08 1.81 -8.17
C GLU A 51 14.56 0.51 -8.76
N TRP A 52 15.16 0.04 -9.87
CA TRP A 52 14.80 -1.21 -10.50
C TRP A 52 15.08 -2.44 -9.63
N LYS A 53 16.12 -2.39 -8.77
CA LYS A 53 16.37 -3.46 -7.80
C LYS A 53 15.29 -3.49 -6.72
N THR A 54 14.93 -2.32 -6.18
CA THR A 54 13.84 -2.20 -5.19
C THR A 54 12.50 -2.62 -5.79
N PHE A 55 12.19 -2.17 -7.00
CA PHE A 55 11.00 -2.57 -7.74
C PHE A 55 10.94 -4.08 -7.97
N GLY A 56 12.03 -4.65 -8.51
CA GLY A 56 12.13 -6.09 -8.78
C GLY A 56 12.02 -6.94 -7.53
N PHE A 57 12.64 -6.51 -6.42
CA PHE A 57 12.51 -7.17 -5.12
C PHE A 57 11.06 -7.16 -4.64
N ALA A 58 10.41 -6.00 -4.58
CA ALA A 58 9.03 -5.86 -4.12
C ALA A 58 8.05 -6.66 -4.98
N LEU A 59 8.21 -6.60 -6.31
CA LEU A 59 7.41 -7.37 -7.24
C LEU A 59 7.64 -8.89 -7.09
N GLY A 60 8.90 -9.32 -6.95
CA GLY A 60 9.25 -10.72 -6.74
C GLY A 60 8.62 -11.29 -5.47
N VAL A 61 8.66 -10.55 -4.36
CA VAL A 61 7.99 -10.94 -3.12
C VAL A 61 6.47 -11.00 -3.32
N ARG A 62 5.86 -10.07 -4.07
CA ARG A 62 4.42 -10.11 -4.38
C ARG A 62 4.04 -11.36 -5.16
N VAL A 63 4.78 -11.64 -6.23
CA VAL A 63 4.55 -12.86 -7.02
C VAL A 63 4.68 -14.11 -6.15
N LEU A 64 5.73 -14.19 -5.30
CA LEU A 64 5.94 -15.32 -4.40
C LEU A 64 4.76 -15.49 -3.43
N VAL A 65 4.30 -14.41 -2.80
CA VAL A 65 3.16 -14.44 -1.86
C VAL A 65 1.88 -14.88 -2.59
N MET A 66 1.64 -14.38 -3.80
CA MET A 66 0.46 -14.76 -4.59
C MET A 66 0.51 -16.23 -5.01
N VAL A 67 1.67 -16.72 -5.46
CA VAL A 67 1.87 -18.13 -5.80
C VAL A 67 1.66 -19.01 -4.58
N ALA A 68 2.22 -18.64 -3.42
CA ALA A 68 2.01 -19.36 -2.17
C ALA A 68 0.52 -19.37 -1.75
N ALA A 69 -0.19 -18.26 -1.87
CA ALA A 69 -1.62 -18.19 -1.57
C ALA A 69 -2.44 -19.11 -2.49
N LEU A 70 -2.19 -19.07 -3.80
CA LEU A 70 -2.85 -19.95 -4.76
C LEU A 70 -2.56 -21.44 -4.47
N PHE A 71 -1.31 -21.77 -4.14
CA PHE A 71 -0.90 -23.12 -3.78
C PHE A 71 -1.60 -23.61 -2.50
N CYS A 72 -1.70 -22.77 -1.46
CA CYS A 72 -2.45 -23.08 -0.25
C CYS A 72 -3.95 -23.34 -0.54
N ILE A 73 -4.56 -22.53 -1.42
CA ILE A 73 -5.95 -22.70 -1.84
C ILE A 73 -6.13 -24.04 -2.59
N MET A 74 -5.20 -24.37 -3.48
CA MET A 74 -5.25 -25.64 -4.23
C MET A 74 -5.16 -26.86 -3.32
N ILE A 75 -4.22 -26.84 -2.36
CA ILE A 75 -4.07 -27.96 -1.40
C ILE A 75 -5.25 -28.05 -0.45
N GLY A 76 -5.77 -26.91 0.02
CA GLY A 76 -6.91 -26.87 0.95
C GLY A 76 -8.26 -27.19 0.29
N SER A 77 -8.33 -27.27 -1.03
CA SER A 77 -9.54 -27.64 -1.76
C SER A 77 -9.60 -29.14 -1.93
N ASN A 78 -10.69 -29.77 -1.49
CA ASN A 78 -10.94 -31.21 -1.65
C ASN A 78 -11.29 -31.63 -3.09
N GLU A 79 -11.37 -30.67 -4.02
CA GLU A 79 -11.77 -30.86 -5.41
C GLU A 79 -10.67 -30.36 -6.36
N GLN A 80 -10.67 -30.82 -7.60
CA GLN A 80 -9.83 -30.25 -8.65
C GLN A 80 -10.30 -28.85 -8.99
N VAL A 81 -9.60 -27.85 -8.48
CA VAL A 81 -9.90 -26.43 -8.65
C VAL A 81 -9.03 -25.85 -9.76
N SER A 82 -9.64 -25.15 -10.72
CA SER A 82 -8.87 -24.46 -11.76
C SER A 82 -8.14 -23.25 -11.17
N LEU A 83 -7.10 -22.74 -11.87
CA LEU A 83 -6.41 -21.50 -11.48
C LEU A 83 -7.38 -20.30 -11.37
N TRP A 84 -8.39 -20.26 -12.23
CA TRP A 84 -9.41 -19.20 -12.24
C TRP A 84 -10.28 -19.25 -11.00
N ASP A 85 -10.65 -20.46 -10.56
CA ASP A 85 -11.43 -20.65 -9.32
C ASP A 85 -10.59 -20.26 -8.09
N CYS A 86 -9.28 -20.54 -8.12
CA CYS A 86 -8.38 -20.11 -7.06
C CYS A 86 -8.26 -18.58 -7.00
N LEU A 87 -8.16 -17.90 -8.14
CA LEU A 87 -8.18 -16.43 -8.19
C LEU A 87 -9.51 -15.87 -7.69
N ALA A 88 -10.62 -16.50 -8.04
CA ALA A 88 -11.93 -16.11 -7.54
C ALA A 88 -12.06 -16.26 -6.02
N LYS A 89 -11.40 -17.24 -5.41
CA LYS A 89 -11.35 -17.40 -3.94
C LYS A 89 -10.53 -16.30 -3.24
N LEU A 90 -9.69 -15.56 -3.96
CA LEU A 90 -8.99 -14.37 -3.46
C LEU A 90 -9.85 -13.10 -3.47
N ARG A 91 -11.11 -13.18 -3.87
CA ARG A 91 -12.08 -12.09 -3.76
C ARG A 91 -12.51 -11.91 -2.31
N LEU A 92 -11.61 -11.38 -1.50
CA LEU A 92 -11.85 -11.13 -0.07
C LEU A 92 -12.37 -9.71 0.13
N TRP A 93 -13.29 -9.53 1.08
CA TRP A 93 -13.79 -8.24 1.55
C TRP A 93 -14.29 -7.36 0.38
N ASP A 94 -13.71 -6.16 0.22
CA ASP A 94 -14.13 -5.16 -0.77
C ASP A 94 -13.79 -5.53 -2.22
N ALA A 95 -13.01 -6.59 -2.44
CA ALA A 95 -12.61 -7.00 -3.79
C ALA A 95 -13.82 -7.26 -4.72
N ASN A 96 -14.89 -7.84 -4.19
CA ASN A 96 -16.12 -8.07 -4.96
C ASN A 96 -16.77 -6.77 -5.44
N HIS A 97 -16.75 -5.71 -4.60
CA HIS A 97 -17.29 -4.40 -4.97
C HIS A 97 -16.44 -3.76 -6.06
N TYR A 98 -15.11 -3.79 -5.92
CA TYR A 98 -14.19 -3.29 -6.97
C TYR A 98 -14.39 -4.04 -8.29
N ILE A 99 -14.47 -5.38 -8.29
CA ILE A 99 -14.69 -6.18 -9.49
C ILE A 99 -16.00 -5.78 -10.16
N ASN A 100 -17.11 -5.68 -9.41
CA ASN A 100 -18.40 -5.27 -9.95
C ASN A 100 -18.38 -3.84 -10.51
N LEU A 101 -17.70 -2.89 -9.82
CA LEU A 101 -17.54 -1.51 -10.30
C LEU A 101 -16.67 -1.44 -11.57
N ILE A 102 -15.62 -2.26 -11.66
CA ILE A 102 -14.80 -2.37 -12.86
C ILE A 102 -15.62 -2.92 -14.03
N ASP A 103 -16.42 -3.96 -13.82
CA ASP A 103 -17.15 -4.64 -14.87
C ASP A 103 -18.40 -3.87 -15.30
N LYS A 104 -19.25 -3.48 -14.36
CA LYS A 104 -20.55 -2.86 -14.60
C LYS A 104 -20.49 -1.32 -14.64
N GLY A 105 -19.58 -0.72 -13.89
CA GLY A 105 -19.48 0.74 -13.71
C GLY A 105 -20.36 1.26 -12.57
N TYR A 106 -20.12 2.51 -12.21
CA TYR A 106 -20.78 3.18 -11.08
C TYR A 106 -22.27 3.41 -11.28
N SER A 107 -22.73 3.60 -12.52
CA SER A 107 -24.13 3.83 -12.83
C SER A 107 -24.98 2.57 -12.81
N ALA A 108 -24.37 1.42 -13.12
CA ALA A 108 -25.08 0.15 -13.26
C ALA A 108 -24.94 -0.75 -12.02
N TYR A 109 -23.87 -0.60 -11.23
CA TYR A 109 -23.68 -1.39 -10.03
C TYR A 109 -24.36 -0.74 -8.83
N GLN A 110 -25.26 -1.49 -8.22
CA GLN A 110 -25.94 -1.14 -6.97
C GLN A 110 -25.90 -2.33 -6.02
N GLU A 111 -25.79 -2.06 -4.74
CA GLU A 111 -25.92 -3.03 -3.68
C GLU A 111 -27.10 -2.63 -2.79
N ASN A 112 -28.05 -3.51 -2.60
CA ASN A 112 -29.31 -3.24 -1.88
C ASN A 112 -30.07 -1.99 -2.40
N GLY A 113 -29.92 -1.66 -3.69
CA GLY A 113 -30.54 -0.48 -4.31
C GLY A 113 -29.74 0.83 -4.14
N GLU A 114 -28.57 0.79 -3.49
CA GLU A 114 -27.73 1.95 -3.24
C GLU A 114 -26.47 1.95 -4.12
N HIS A 115 -26.06 3.14 -4.56
CA HIS A 115 -24.82 3.31 -5.31
C HIS A 115 -23.62 3.43 -4.35
N LEU A 116 -22.53 2.72 -4.66
CA LEU A 116 -21.34 2.64 -3.79
C LEU A 116 -20.25 3.68 -4.08
N PHE A 117 -20.51 4.71 -4.87
CA PHE A 117 -19.48 5.69 -5.27
C PHE A 117 -18.99 6.60 -4.12
N LEU A 118 -19.72 6.70 -3.01
CA LEU A 118 -19.28 7.46 -1.83
C LEU A 118 -18.18 6.77 -1.04
N VAL A 119 -18.04 5.44 -1.20
CA VAL A 119 -17.09 4.61 -0.44
C VAL A 119 -15.95 4.12 -1.34
N PHE A 120 -16.26 3.78 -2.59
CA PHE A 120 -15.32 3.22 -3.57
C PHE A 120 -14.89 4.28 -4.58
N TYR A 121 -13.72 4.85 -4.36
CA TYR A 121 -13.18 5.95 -5.15
C TYR A 121 -12.69 5.49 -6.54
N PRO A 122 -12.75 6.37 -7.56
CA PRO A 122 -12.68 5.94 -8.96
C PRO A 122 -11.28 5.64 -9.49
N CYS A 123 -10.21 6.16 -8.88
CA CYS A 123 -8.87 6.10 -9.45
C CYS A 123 -8.43 4.67 -9.75
N TYR A 124 -8.60 3.76 -8.79
CA TYR A 124 -8.26 2.34 -8.96
C TYR A 124 -9.13 1.67 -10.03
N VAL A 125 -10.44 1.90 -9.99
CA VAL A 125 -11.39 1.33 -10.96
C VAL A 125 -11.04 1.74 -12.38
N TRP A 126 -10.73 3.02 -12.62
CA TRP A 126 -10.34 3.51 -13.94
C TRP A 126 -9.00 2.91 -14.40
N LEU A 127 -8.01 2.84 -13.51
CA LEU A 127 -6.72 2.26 -13.84
C LEU A 127 -6.84 0.79 -14.24
N VAL A 128 -7.61 -0.01 -13.48
CA VAL A 128 -7.83 -1.42 -13.82
C VAL A 128 -8.63 -1.57 -15.12
N ARG A 129 -9.62 -0.70 -15.39
CA ARG A 129 -10.35 -0.70 -16.67
C ARG A 129 -9.44 -0.46 -17.86
N ILE A 130 -8.45 0.42 -17.74
CA ILE A 130 -7.45 0.63 -18.81
C ILE A 130 -6.65 -0.65 -19.04
N VAL A 131 -6.17 -1.29 -17.98
CA VAL A 131 -5.40 -2.55 -18.08
C VAL A 131 -6.26 -3.69 -18.62
N LYS A 132 -7.56 -3.71 -18.32
CA LYS A 132 -8.53 -4.68 -18.86
C LYS A 132 -8.66 -4.65 -20.38
N LEU A 133 -8.31 -3.57 -21.05
CA LEU A 133 -8.26 -3.52 -22.52
C LEU A 133 -7.23 -4.51 -23.10
N ILE A 134 -6.21 -4.86 -22.32
CA ILE A 134 -5.13 -5.79 -22.70
C ILE A 134 -5.35 -7.15 -22.03
N ILE A 135 -5.75 -7.16 -20.75
CA ILE A 135 -5.97 -8.36 -19.94
C ILE A 135 -7.47 -8.44 -19.60
N PRO A 136 -8.28 -9.17 -20.35
CA PRO A 136 -9.74 -9.14 -20.19
C PRO A 136 -10.27 -9.65 -18.83
N ASN A 137 -9.47 -10.51 -18.14
CA ASN A 137 -9.85 -11.03 -16.82
C ASN A 137 -9.65 -9.95 -15.74
N THR A 138 -10.73 -9.59 -15.04
CA THR A 138 -10.76 -8.48 -14.07
C THR A 138 -9.91 -8.76 -12.84
N GLU A 139 -9.93 -9.99 -12.34
CA GLU A 139 -9.12 -10.39 -11.17
C GLU A 139 -7.63 -10.28 -11.48
N LEU A 140 -7.22 -10.80 -12.63
CA LEU A 140 -5.83 -10.76 -13.04
C LEU A 140 -5.36 -9.32 -13.32
N ALA A 141 -6.18 -8.54 -14.03
CA ALA A 141 -5.88 -7.13 -14.29
C ALA A 141 -5.76 -6.31 -12.98
N GLY A 142 -6.71 -6.51 -12.05
CA GLY A 142 -6.69 -5.84 -10.76
C GLY A 142 -5.50 -6.26 -9.89
N ALA A 143 -5.21 -7.55 -9.80
CA ALA A 143 -4.07 -8.06 -9.05
C ALA A 143 -2.74 -7.53 -9.62
N LEU A 144 -2.60 -7.50 -10.96
CA LEU A 144 -1.43 -6.94 -11.63
C LEU A 144 -1.25 -5.45 -11.32
N VAL A 145 -2.33 -4.66 -11.44
CA VAL A 145 -2.30 -3.23 -11.11
C VAL A 145 -1.88 -3.03 -9.66
N SER A 146 -2.47 -3.77 -8.72
CA SER A 146 -2.13 -3.67 -7.30
C SER A 146 -0.66 -4.00 -7.04
N ALA A 147 -0.14 -5.10 -7.62
CA ALA A 147 1.25 -5.52 -7.45
C ALA A 147 2.25 -4.52 -8.06
N LEU A 148 1.97 -3.99 -9.25
CA LEU A 148 2.81 -2.99 -9.90
C LEU A 148 2.81 -1.66 -9.14
N CYS A 149 1.63 -1.20 -8.71
CA CYS A 149 1.52 0.02 -7.90
C CYS A 149 2.23 -0.14 -6.55
N PHE A 150 2.09 -1.29 -5.89
CA PHE A 150 2.83 -1.57 -4.67
C PHE A 150 4.34 -1.49 -4.90
N SER A 151 4.84 -2.13 -5.94
CA SER A 151 6.28 -2.18 -6.23
C SER A 151 6.85 -0.79 -6.54
N TRP A 152 6.13 0.04 -7.29
CA TRP A 152 6.47 1.45 -7.49
C TRP A 152 6.36 2.26 -6.18
N GLY A 153 5.34 2.00 -5.37
CA GLY A 153 5.17 2.61 -4.04
C GLY A 153 6.37 2.34 -3.14
N CYS A 154 6.88 1.10 -3.13
CA CYS A 154 8.10 0.74 -2.42
C CYS A 154 9.33 1.54 -2.89
N CYS A 155 9.43 1.87 -4.18
CA CYS A 155 10.52 2.72 -4.68
C CYS A 155 10.45 4.13 -4.07
N TRP A 156 9.25 4.72 -3.96
CA TRP A 156 9.09 6.03 -3.33
C TRP A 156 9.33 6.00 -1.82
N VAL A 157 8.87 4.96 -1.13
CA VAL A 157 9.17 4.76 0.30
C VAL A 157 10.67 4.62 0.51
N HIS A 158 11.34 3.82 -0.34
CA HIS A 158 12.79 3.64 -0.27
C HIS A 158 13.55 4.96 -0.46
N LYS A 159 13.16 5.77 -1.48
CA LYS A 159 13.75 7.10 -1.70
C LYS A 159 13.57 8.02 -0.51
N LEU A 160 12.35 8.09 0.02
CA LEU A 160 12.02 8.95 1.15
C LEU A 160 12.81 8.53 2.41
N ALA A 161 12.86 7.23 2.69
CA ALA A 161 13.61 6.70 3.82
C ALA A 161 15.13 6.88 3.65
N PHE A 162 15.66 6.67 2.44
CA PHE A 162 17.08 6.88 2.13
C PHE A 162 17.52 8.33 2.34
N GLU A 163 16.69 9.29 1.95
CA GLU A 163 17.02 10.72 2.12
C GLU A 163 16.80 11.22 3.54
N SER A 164 15.90 10.59 4.29
CA SER A 164 15.59 11.00 5.68
C SER A 164 16.50 10.32 6.71
N TYR A 165 17.06 9.16 6.37
CA TYR A 165 17.86 8.33 7.27
C TYR A 165 19.10 7.79 6.56
N ASP A 166 19.10 6.49 6.22
CA ASP A 166 20.20 5.83 5.53
C ASP A 166 19.70 4.67 4.66
N LYS A 167 20.66 3.98 3.98
CA LYS A 167 20.34 2.86 3.09
C LYS A 167 19.77 1.67 3.86
N SER A 168 20.24 1.38 5.06
CA SER A 168 19.79 0.22 5.84
C SER A 168 18.33 0.39 6.24
N VAL A 169 17.97 1.57 6.75
CA VAL A 169 16.58 1.90 7.09
C VAL A 169 15.66 1.85 5.86
N ALA A 170 16.15 2.31 4.71
CA ALA A 170 15.38 2.27 3.46
C ALA A 170 15.13 0.83 2.99
N ASP A 171 16.16 -0.02 3.01
CA ASP A 171 16.06 -1.43 2.64
C ASP A 171 15.11 -2.18 3.61
N ASP A 172 15.23 -1.95 4.92
CA ASP A 172 14.37 -2.55 5.95
C ASP A 172 12.90 -2.10 5.81
N ALA A 173 12.66 -0.84 5.51
CA ALA A 173 11.30 -0.33 5.30
C ALA A 173 10.60 -1.07 4.15
N VAL A 174 11.28 -1.29 3.03
CA VAL A 174 10.74 -2.05 1.89
C VAL A 174 10.55 -3.52 2.24
N LEU A 175 11.51 -4.11 2.97
CA LEU A 175 11.40 -5.50 3.42
C LEU A 175 10.17 -5.68 4.32
N PHE A 176 9.99 -4.85 5.35
CA PHE A 176 8.85 -4.94 6.26
C PHE A 176 7.51 -4.72 5.56
N LEU A 177 7.42 -3.73 4.65
CA LEU A 177 6.22 -3.53 3.83
C LEU A 177 5.90 -4.74 2.96
N SER A 178 6.93 -5.46 2.51
CA SER A 178 6.75 -6.60 1.61
C SER A 178 6.32 -7.87 2.33
N VAL A 179 6.71 -8.08 3.61
CA VAL A 179 6.52 -9.36 4.32
C VAL A 179 5.55 -9.29 5.49
N PHE A 180 5.03 -8.12 5.86
CA PHE A 180 4.09 -8.04 6.97
C PHE A 180 2.78 -8.80 6.67
N PRO A 181 2.06 -9.33 7.68
CA PRO A 181 0.97 -10.29 7.47
C PRO A 181 -0.14 -9.87 6.53
N PHE A 182 -0.52 -8.58 6.53
CA PHE A 182 -1.56 -8.06 5.63
C PHE A 182 -1.03 -7.61 4.26
N SER A 183 0.27 -7.78 4.01
CA SER A 183 0.87 -7.36 2.75
C SER A 183 0.30 -8.10 1.53
N PHE A 184 -0.38 -9.23 1.70
CA PHE A 184 -1.02 -9.95 0.61
C PHE A 184 -2.08 -9.10 -0.12
N PHE A 185 -2.73 -8.13 0.57
CA PHE A 185 -3.69 -7.21 -0.07
C PHE A 185 -3.08 -6.37 -1.18
N PHE A 186 -1.77 -6.15 -1.16
CA PHE A 186 -1.06 -5.46 -2.24
C PHE A 186 -0.96 -6.29 -3.54
N GLY A 187 -1.36 -7.55 -3.52
CA GLY A 187 -1.39 -8.45 -4.70
C GLY A 187 -2.80 -8.86 -5.12
N THR A 188 -3.85 -8.39 -4.44
CA THR A 188 -5.26 -8.70 -4.73
C THR A 188 -5.97 -7.51 -5.39
N VAL A 189 -7.26 -7.65 -5.74
CA VAL A 189 -8.06 -6.57 -6.33
C VAL A 189 -8.46 -5.57 -5.25
N MET A 190 -7.48 -4.77 -4.83
CA MET A 190 -7.58 -3.84 -3.71
C MET A 190 -6.81 -2.55 -4.01
N THR A 191 -7.20 -1.46 -3.35
CA THR A 191 -6.63 -0.11 -3.58
C THR A 191 -5.32 0.15 -2.84
N GLU A 192 -4.91 -0.71 -1.91
CA GLU A 192 -3.80 -0.52 -1.00
C GLU A 192 -2.48 -0.23 -1.73
N GLY A 193 -2.18 -0.97 -2.79
CA GLY A 193 -0.97 -0.77 -3.60
C GLY A 193 -0.94 0.60 -4.28
N LEU A 194 -2.05 1.00 -4.89
CA LEU A 194 -2.18 2.31 -5.52
C LEU A 194 -2.16 3.44 -4.48
N PHE A 195 -2.78 3.23 -3.34
CA PHE A 195 -2.76 4.21 -2.25
C PHE A 195 -1.35 4.40 -1.68
N LEU A 196 -0.59 3.32 -1.47
CA LEU A 196 0.81 3.41 -1.08
C LEU A 196 1.64 4.19 -2.10
N LEU A 197 1.48 3.90 -3.39
CA LEU A 197 2.19 4.61 -4.47
C LEU A 197 1.91 6.10 -4.43
N THR A 198 0.64 6.47 -4.40
CA THR A 198 0.23 7.88 -4.50
C THR A 198 0.60 8.68 -3.26
N THR A 199 0.46 8.10 -2.07
CA THR A 199 0.82 8.76 -0.81
C THR A 199 2.33 8.88 -0.63
N ALA A 200 3.11 7.81 -0.90
CA ALA A 200 4.56 7.85 -0.79
C ALA A 200 5.18 8.83 -1.80
N ALA A 201 4.68 8.88 -3.04
CA ALA A 201 5.12 9.85 -4.02
C ALA A 201 4.77 11.29 -3.61
N ALA A 202 3.56 11.52 -3.10
CA ALA A 202 3.17 12.85 -2.60
C ALA A 202 4.10 13.30 -1.47
N LEU A 203 4.32 12.47 -0.45
CA LEU A 203 5.20 12.79 0.68
C LEU A 203 6.65 13.05 0.24
N TYR A 204 7.16 12.27 -0.72
CA TYR A 204 8.49 12.52 -1.29
C TYR A 204 8.57 13.89 -1.96
N TYR A 205 7.56 14.28 -2.75
CA TYR A 205 7.58 15.57 -3.41
C TYR A 205 7.31 16.74 -2.44
N ALA A 206 6.57 16.52 -1.35
CA ALA A 206 6.47 17.48 -0.26
C ALA A 206 7.85 17.69 0.41
N HIS A 207 8.56 16.61 0.72
CA HIS A 207 9.93 16.66 1.27
C HIS A 207 10.91 17.41 0.34
N LYS A 208 10.71 17.31 -0.98
CA LYS A 208 11.50 18.05 -1.99
C LYS A 208 10.98 19.46 -2.27
N HIS A 209 9.97 19.95 -1.55
CA HIS A 209 9.31 21.25 -1.80
C HIS A 209 8.79 21.44 -3.24
N LYS A 210 8.45 20.32 -3.93
CA LYS A 210 7.90 20.34 -5.28
C LYS A 210 6.37 20.33 -5.22
N TRP A 211 5.78 21.46 -4.86
CA TRP A 211 4.36 21.61 -4.52
C TRP A 211 3.39 21.19 -5.62
N LEU A 212 3.71 21.43 -6.90
CA LEU A 212 2.85 21.01 -8.02
C LEU A 212 2.77 19.46 -8.10
N ALA A 213 3.91 18.79 -8.03
CA ALA A 213 3.95 17.33 -8.05
C ALA A 213 3.28 16.74 -6.79
N PHE A 214 3.52 17.35 -5.63
CA PHE A 214 2.82 16.99 -4.39
C PHE A 214 1.31 17.08 -4.55
N GLY A 215 0.78 18.18 -5.08
CA GLY A 215 -0.65 18.39 -5.32
C GLY A 215 -1.24 17.35 -6.29
N ILE A 216 -0.52 17.02 -7.38
CA ILE A 216 -0.96 16.02 -8.35
C ILE A 216 -1.06 14.64 -7.69
N TRP A 217 -0.01 14.18 -6.99
CA TRP A 217 -0.01 12.88 -6.33
C TRP A 217 -0.98 12.83 -5.15
N GLY A 218 -1.14 13.93 -4.41
CA GLY A 218 -2.14 14.07 -3.36
C GLY A 218 -3.58 13.96 -3.89
N ALA A 219 -3.86 14.55 -5.06
CA ALA A 219 -5.14 14.39 -5.73
C ALA A 219 -5.42 12.94 -6.13
N PHE A 220 -4.43 12.22 -6.67
CA PHE A 220 -4.57 10.80 -6.94
C PHE A 220 -4.77 9.97 -5.66
N ALA A 221 -4.11 10.32 -4.56
CA ALA A 221 -4.33 9.66 -3.28
C ALA A 221 -5.78 9.86 -2.79
N ALA A 222 -6.30 11.07 -2.86
CA ALA A 222 -7.69 11.39 -2.51
C ALA A 222 -8.70 10.69 -3.44
N LEU A 223 -8.40 10.57 -4.74
CA LEU A 223 -9.21 9.82 -5.71
C LEU A 223 -9.07 8.29 -5.56
N THR A 224 -8.14 7.82 -4.75
CA THR A 224 -7.97 6.39 -4.46
C THR A 224 -8.72 6.00 -3.19
N ARG A 225 -8.62 6.81 -2.13
CA ARG A 225 -9.30 6.58 -0.83
C ARG A 225 -9.60 7.92 -0.16
N MET A 226 -10.73 8.00 0.56
CA MET A 226 -11.13 9.21 1.29
C MET A 226 -10.01 9.73 2.23
N ILE A 227 -9.33 8.82 2.94
CA ILE A 227 -8.23 9.16 3.83
C ILE A 227 -7.04 9.82 3.11
N GLY A 228 -6.95 9.70 1.78
CA GLY A 228 -5.91 10.32 0.98
C GLY A 228 -5.87 11.84 1.05
N ILE A 229 -6.98 12.48 1.43
CA ILE A 229 -7.02 13.93 1.66
C ILE A 229 -6.10 14.36 2.81
N LEU A 230 -5.83 13.46 3.77
CA LEU A 230 -4.96 13.76 4.91
C LEU A 230 -3.48 13.90 4.54
N VAL A 231 -3.09 13.51 3.32
CA VAL A 231 -1.73 13.73 2.80
C VAL A 231 -1.38 15.22 2.75
N VAL A 232 -2.38 16.11 2.73
CA VAL A 232 -2.18 17.57 2.77
C VAL A 232 -1.59 18.04 4.10
N LEU A 233 -1.78 17.31 5.21
CA LEU A 233 -1.35 17.74 6.54
C LEU A 233 0.18 17.85 6.73
N PRO A 234 1.02 16.96 6.14
CA PRO A 234 2.47 17.07 6.22
C PRO A 234 3.11 18.04 5.20
N GLY A 235 2.36 18.59 4.29
CA GLY A 235 2.81 19.58 3.27
C GLY A 235 2.60 20.98 3.75
#